data_0d82048647aedb7beebdaa90ce029922
#
_entry.id   0d82048647aedb7beebdaa90ce029922
#
_cell.length_a   1.000
_cell.length_b   1.000
_cell.length_c   1.000
_cell.angle_alpha   90.00
_cell.angle_beta   90.00
_cell.angle_gamma   90.00
#
_symmetry.space_group_name_H-M   'P 1'
#
loop_
_entity.id
_entity.type
_entity.pdbx_description
1 polymer ?
#
loop_
_entity_poly.entity_id
_entity_poly.type
_entity_poly.pdbx_seq_one_letter_code
_entity_poly.pdbx_strand_id
1 'polypeptide(L)'
;MYKIIIDSCGELTDTLKKDGHFCNVALELDVDGYRIRDDESFDQHDFLRRVKESVKGPKSSCPSPEEYMQAFEGEADHVYVVTLSGKLSGSYNSAVLAVNLYNEEHEDSDKKIYVFNSRSASIGETLIGMKVQELEETGLSFDEVVKQTEEYIASMNTFFVLE
;
A
#
# COMPACT_ATOMS: atom_id res chain seq x y z
N MET A 1 -1.66 14.66 -13.12
CA MET A 1 -0.62 13.58 -12.91
C MET A 1 -1.08 12.71 -11.75
N TYR A 2 -0.80 11.37 -11.75
CA TYR A 2 -1.26 10.48 -10.66
C TYR A 2 -0.13 9.66 -10.05
N LYS A 3 -0.37 9.19 -8.81
CA LYS A 3 0.53 8.32 -8.04
C LYS A 3 -0.29 7.21 -7.37
N ILE A 4 0.23 5.99 -7.36
CA ILE A 4 -0.34 4.81 -6.72
C ILE A 4 0.62 4.33 -5.64
N ILE A 5 0.17 4.38 -4.40
CA ILE A 5 0.91 3.97 -3.22
C ILE A 5 0.36 2.64 -2.75
N ILE A 6 1.21 1.64 -2.58
CA ILE A 6 0.82 0.32 -2.08
C ILE A 6 1.69 0.02 -0.86
N ASP A 7 1.13 -0.49 0.23
CA ASP A 7 2.00 -0.95 1.32
C ASP A 7 2.80 -2.20 0.87
N SER A 8 3.88 -2.50 1.56
CA SER A 8 4.82 -3.53 1.08
C SER A 8 4.29 -4.97 1.13
N CYS A 9 3.09 -5.19 1.68
CA CYS A 9 2.40 -6.47 1.52
C CYS A 9 2.00 -6.71 0.05
N GLY A 10 1.73 -5.65 -0.71
CA GLY A 10 1.47 -5.72 -2.15
C GLY A 10 2.76 -5.84 -2.96
N GLU A 11 2.82 -6.81 -3.85
CA GLU A 11 4.01 -7.11 -4.64
C GLU A 11 4.10 -6.22 -5.89
N LEU A 12 5.05 -5.30 -5.93
CA LEU A 12 5.37 -4.56 -7.14
C LEU A 12 6.38 -5.33 -7.99
N THR A 13 5.97 -5.70 -9.19
CA THR A 13 6.89 -6.27 -10.19
C THR A 13 7.92 -5.24 -10.64
N ASP A 14 9.04 -5.69 -11.21
CA ASP A 14 10.06 -4.79 -11.75
C ASP A 14 9.51 -3.83 -12.82
N THR A 15 8.49 -4.24 -13.55
CA THR A 15 7.82 -3.40 -14.53
C THR A 15 7.05 -2.26 -13.86
N LEU A 16 6.27 -2.55 -12.81
CA LEU A 16 5.52 -1.54 -12.06
C LEU A 16 6.45 -0.58 -11.30
N LYS A 17 7.54 -1.10 -10.71
CA LYS A 17 8.57 -0.24 -10.07
C LYS A 17 9.22 0.75 -11.02
N LYS A 18 9.40 0.37 -12.30
CA LYS A 18 10.00 1.23 -13.34
C LYS A 18 8.99 2.17 -14.00
N ASP A 19 7.72 1.93 -13.85
CA ASP A 19 6.65 2.73 -14.45
C ASP A 19 6.63 4.19 -13.94
N GLY A 20 7.04 4.40 -12.69
CA GLY A 20 7.14 5.72 -12.08
C GLY A 20 5.86 6.24 -11.42
N HIS A 21 4.72 5.57 -11.61
CA HIS A 21 3.47 5.90 -10.92
C HIS A 21 3.32 5.16 -9.61
N PHE A 22 3.99 4.03 -9.45
CA PHE A 22 3.90 3.17 -8.27
C PHE A 22 5.01 3.44 -7.26
N CYS A 23 4.67 3.44 -5.99
CA CYS A 23 5.63 3.39 -4.89
C CYS A 23 5.12 2.52 -3.74
N ASN A 24 6.04 1.97 -2.96
CA ASN A 24 5.71 1.23 -1.75
C ASN A 24 5.92 2.09 -0.49
N VAL A 25 5.08 1.82 0.52
CA VAL A 25 5.32 2.21 1.90
C VAL A 25 5.59 0.95 2.72
N ALA A 26 6.75 0.89 3.36
CA ALA A 26 7.27 -0.34 3.93
C ALA A 26 6.65 -0.69 5.29
N LEU A 27 6.20 -1.94 5.44
CA LEU A 27 5.95 -2.54 6.76
C LEU A 27 7.28 -2.73 7.50
N GLU A 28 7.20 -2.80 8.82
CA GLU A 28 8.32 -3.24 9.66
C GLU A 28 8.07 -4.69 10.10
N LEU A 29 9.10 -5.52 9.99
CA LEU A 29 9.11 -6.90 10.44
C LEU A 29 10.01 -7.02 11.67
N ASP A 30 9.62 -7.81 12.66
CA ASP A 30 10.40 -8.08 13.87
C ASP A 30 10.55 -9.58 14.07
N VAL A 31 11.79 -10.03 14.20
CA VAL A 31 12.12 -11.41 14.55
C VAL A 31 13.01 -11.40 15.80
N ASP A 32 12.45 -11.76 16.94
CA ASP A 32 13.12 -11.78 18.26
C ASP A 32 13.82 -10.46 18.63
N GLY A 33 13.19 -9.31 18.27
CA GLY A 33 13.71 -7.96 18.52
C GLY A 33 14.64 -7.42 17.43
N TYR A 34 14.92 -8.19 16.37
CA TYR A 34 15.62 -7.69 15.21
C TYR A 34 14.61 -7.12 14.21
N ARG A 35 14.65 -5.81 14.03
CA ARG A 35 13.73 -5.08 13.16
C ARG A 35 14.26 -4.98 11.75
N ILE A 36 13.41 -5.24 10.79
CA ILE A 36 13.70 -5.26 9.35
C ILE A 36 12.62 -4.46 8.65
N ARG A 37 13.02 -3.51 7.81
CA ARG A 37 12.07 -2.83 6.92
C ARG A 37 11.85 -3.68 5.67
N ASP A 38 10.60 -3.78 5.26
CA ASP A 38 10.21 -4.50 4.04
C ASP A 38 10.29 -3.55 2.82
N ASP A 39 11.49 -3.07 2.56
CA ASP A 39 11.85 -2.17 1.46
C ASP A 39 12.95 -2.77 0.58
N GLU A 40 13.58 -1.95 -0.25
CA GLU A 40 14.65 -2.40 -1.17
C GLU A 40 15.89 -2.98 -0.46
N SER A 41 16.05 -2.73 0.82
CA SER A 41 17.13 -3.29 1.66
C SER A 41 16.81 -4.68 2.21
N PHE A 42 15.58 -5.19 1.97
CA PHE A 42 15.11 -6.46 2.54
C PHE A 42 15.88 -7.66 2.00
N ASP A 43 16.58 -8.36 2.90
CA ASP A 43 17.24 -9.64 2.62
C ASP A 43 16.34 -10.81 3.03
N GLN A 44 15.66 -11.39 2.03
CA GLN A 44 14.75 -12.51 2.22
C GLN A 44 15.46 -13.75 2.81
N HIS A 45 16.71 -14.00 2.41
CA HIS A 45 17.46 -15.16 2.92
C HIS A 45 17.81 -15.01 4.38
N ASP A 46 18.27 -13.81 4.81
CA ASP A 46 18.54 -13.53 6.22
C ASP A 46 17.24 -13.58 7.05
N PHE A 47 16.16 -13.01 6.53
CA PHE A 47 14.86 -13.06 7.18
C PHE A 47 14.38 -14.50 7.41
N LEU A 48 14.37 -15.33 6.38
CA LEU A 48 13.92 -16.73 6.47
C LEU A 48 14.81 -17.54 7.43
N ARG A 49 16.13 -17.31 7.42
CA ARG A 49 17.03 -17.92 8.38
C ARG A 49 16.67 -17.56 9.82
N ARG A 50 16.46 -16.28 10.11
CA ARG A 50 16.04 -15.79 11.44
C ARG A 50 14.70 -16.37 11.87
N VAL A 51 13.71 -16.40 10.98
CA VAL A 51 12.40 -17.00 11.26
C VAL A 51 12.54 -18.46 11.63
N LYS A 52 13.38 -19.22 10.90
CA LYS A 52 13.62 -20.64 11.18
C LYS A 52 14.29 -20.86 12.55
N GLU A 53 15.16 -19.95 12.98
CA GLU A 53 15.89 -20.02 14.24
C GLU A 53 15.07 -19.47 15.42
N SER A 54 14.03 -18.67 15.14
CA SER A 54 13.18 -18.03 16.14
C SER A 54 12.22 -19.02 16.79
N VAL A 55 12.04 -18.85 18.11
CA VAL A 55 11.08 -19.64 18.90
C VAL A 55 9.68 -19.01 18.89
N LYS A 56 9.57 -17.70 18.69
CA LYS A 56 8.31 -16.95 18.83
C LYS A 56 7.62 -16.64 17.52
N GLY A 57 8.27 -16.90 16.39
CA GLY A 57 7.79 -16.48 15.07
C GLY A 57 7.89 -14.96 14.85
N PRO A 58 7.81 -14.51 13.61
CA PRO A 58 7.91 -13.11 13.24
C PRO A 58 6.65 -12.31 13.63
N LYS A 59 6.82 -11.01 13.79
CA LYS A 59 5.74 -10.03 13.91
C LYS A 59 5.88 -9.00 12.81
N SER A 60 4.79 -8.33 12.47
CA SER A 60 4.81 -7.19 11.55
C SER A 60 4.08 -6.00 12.17
N SER A 61 4.48 -4.80 11.81
CA SER A 61 3.79 -3.55 12.09
C SER A 61 3.49 -2.81 10.80
N CYS A 62 2.34 -2.15 10.76
CA CYS A 62 1.96 -1.32 9.63
C CYS A 62 2.82 -0.05 9.58
N PRO A 63 2.90 0.60 8.39
CA PRO A 63 3.52 1.91 8.27
C PRO A 63 2.83 2.95 9.16
N SER A 64 3.58 3.92 9.63
CA SER A 64 3.04 5.05 10.40
C SER A 64 2.29 6.04 9.50
N PRO A 65 1.42 6.90 10.06
CA PRO A 65 0.80 7.98 9.30
C PRO A 65 1.82 8.91 8.65
N GLU A 66 2.93 9.21 9.33
CA GLU A 66 4.01 10.05 8.82
C GLU A 66 4.68 9.47 7.57
N GLU A 67 4.87 8.15 7.52
CA GLU A 67 5.42 7.46 6.36
C GLU A 67 4.47 7.55 5.15
N TYR A 68 3.16 7.44 5.38
CA TYR A 68 2.17 7.69 4.33
C TYR A 68 2.15 9.15 3.88
N MET A 69 2.19 10.12 4.81
CA MET A 69 2.23 11.55 4.47
C MET A 69 3.45 11.87 3.60
N GLN A 70 4.62 11.34 3.92
CA GLN A 70 5.82 11.47 3.08
C GLN A 70 5.61 10.90 1.67
N ALA A 71 4.88 9.80 1.54
CA ALA A 71 4.57 9.21 0.25
C ALA A 71 3.55 10.04 -0.57
N PHE A 72 2.73 10.89 0.07
CA PHE A 72 1.81 11.80 -0.62
C PHE A 72 2.51 12.99 -1.28
N GLU A 73 3.74 13.29 -0.87
CA GLU A 73 4.52 14.40 -1.41
C GLU A 73 4.82 14.24 -2.91
N GLY A 74 5.06 15.39 -3.58
CA GLY A 74 5.39 15.46 -5.01
C GLY A 74 4.28 16.09 -5.84
N GLU A 75 4.44 16.03 -7.16
CA GLU A 75 3.63 16.80 -8.13
C GLU A 75 2.32 16.13 -8.55
N ALA A 76 2.03 14.91 -8.05
CA ALA A 76 0.80 14.20 -8.41
C ALA A 76 -0.43 14.90 -7.82
N ASP A 77 -1.41 15.19 -8.68
CA ASP A 77 -2.71 15.78 -8.30
C ASP A 77 -3.67 14.72 -7.73
N HIS A 78 -3.57 13.49 -8.26
CA HIS A 78 -4.33 12.33 -7.84
C HIS A 78 -3.41 11.34 -7.14
N VAL A 79 -3.71 11.01 -5.90
CA VAL A 79 -2.97 10.03 -5.11
C VAL A 79 -3.93 8.92 -4.65
N TYR A 80 -3.60 7.70 -5.01
CA TYR A 80 -4.36 6.51 -4.65
C TYR A 80 -3.53 5.63 -3.76
N VAL A 81 -4.07 5.28 -2.60
CA VAL A 81 -3.40 4.40 -1.65
C VAL A 81 -4.14 3.07 -1.61
N VAL A 82 -3.44 1.98 -1.82
CA VAL A 82 -3.98 0.62 -1.66
C VAL A 82 -3.28 -0.03 -0.47
N THR A 83 -4.05 -0.47 0.50
CA THR A 83 -3.49 -1.06 1.72
C THR A 83 -3.93 -2.50 1.88
N LEU A 84 -3.15 -3.27 2.62
CA LEU A 84 -3.55 -4.55 3.19
C LEU A 84 -4.94 -4.43 3.85
N SER A 85 -5.73 -5.50 3.78
CA SER A 85 -7.08 -5.54 4.38
C SER A 85 -7.10 -4.93 5.79
N GLY A 86 -7.98 -3.98 6.01
CA GLY A 86 -8.19 -3.35 7.32
C GLY A 86 -8.69 -4.30 8.41
N LYS A 87 -9.04 -5.55 8.06
CA LYS A 87 -9.32 -6.64 9.01
C LYS A 87 -8.06 -7.39 9.44
N LEU A 88 -6.98 -7.30 8.68
CA LEU A 88 -5.72 -8.00 8.91
C LEU A 88 -4.64 -7.08 9.49
N SER A 89 -4.68 -5.79 9.17
CA SER A 89 -3.62 -4.82 9.51
C SER A 89 -4.19 -3.47 9.89
N GLY A 90 -3.41 -2.70 10.66
CA GLY A 90 -3.66 -1.28 10.92
C GLY A 90 -3.31 -0.35 9.76
N SER A 91 -2.74 -0.87 8.66
CA SER A 91 -2.24 -0.12 7.51
C SER A 91 -3.32 0.82 6.92
N TYR A 92 -4.54 0.31 6.72
CA TYR A 92 -5.68 1.11 6.25
C TYR A 92 -5.98 2.30 7.17
N ASN A 93 -6.09 2.06 8.47
CA ASN A 93 -6.40 3.13 9.42
C ASN A 93 -5.25 4.14 9.52
N SER A 94 -4.01 3.69 9.44
CA SER A 94 -2.83 4.55 9.42
C SER A 94 -2.83 5.46 8.19
N ALA A 95 -3.12 4.92 7.00
CA ALA A 95 -3.23 5.69 5.77
C ALA A 95 -4.39 6.70 5.79
N VAL A 96 -5.56 6.31 6.32
CA VAL A 96 -6.71 7.22 6.48
C VAL A 96 -6.37 8.37 7.44
N LEU A 97 -5.70 8.08 8.56
CA LEU A 97 -5.24 9.12 9.48
C LEU A 97 -4.24 10.05 8.79
N ALA A 98 -3.32 9.50 8.00
CA ALA A 98 -2.37 10.29 7.22
C ALA A 98 -3.04 11.27 6.27
N VAL A 99 -4.11 10.84 5.58
CA VAL A 99 -4.90 11.74 4.69
C VAL A 99 -5.50 12.91 5.47
N ASN A 100 -6.07 12.64 6.65
CA ASN A 100 -6.65 13.69 7.48
C ASN A 100 -5.59 14.71 7.93
N LEU A 101 -4.45 14.22 8.44
CA LEU A 101 -3.34 15.07 8.86
C LEU A 101 -2.74 15.87 7.69
N TYR A 102 -2.56 15.22 6.55
CA TYR A 102 -2.04 15.88 5.34
C TYR A 102 -2.95 17.01 4.88
N ASN A 103 -4.27 16.80 4.87
CA ASN A 103 -5.23 17.82 4.48
C ASN A 103 -5.29 18.99 5.49
N GLU A 104 -5.10 18.72 6.80
CA GLU A 104 -5.00 19.77 7.82
C GLU A 104 -3.73 20.63 7.66
N GLU A 105 -2.62 20.02 7.24
CA GLU A 105 -1.35 20.73 7.01
C GLU A 105 -1.32 21.46 5.66
N HIS A 106 -2.18 21.08 4.70
CA HIS A 106 -2.18 21.56 3.32
C HIS A 106 -3.57 22.04 2.88
N GLU A 107 -4.20 22.91 3.68
CA GLU A 107 -5.58 23.39 3.45
C GLU A 107 -5.82 24.00 2.05
N ASP A 108 -4.78 24.59 1.45
CA ASP A 108 -4.84 25.24 0.13
C ASP A 108 -4.49 24.27 -1.04
N SER A 109 -4.32 22.98 -0.78
CA SER A 109 -3.92 22.00 -1.80
C SER A 109 -5.13 21.46 -2.56
N ASP A 110 -5.06 21.45 -3.89
CA ASP A 110 -6.04 20.80 -4.77
C ASP A 110 -5.78 19.30 -4.94
N LYS A 111 -4.77 18.74 -4.26
CA LYS A 111 -4.40 17.32 -4.32
C LYS A 111 -5.52 16.46 -3.77
N LYS A 112 -5.95 15.49 -4.56
CA LYS A 112 -6.96 14.51 -4.16
C LYS A 112 -6.29 13.21 -3.73
N ILE A 113 -6.59 12.76 -2.54
CA ILE A 113 -6.02 11.52 -1.97
C ILE A 113 -7.16 10.59 -1.58
N TYR A 114 -7.11 9.33 -2.01
CA TYR A 114 -8.07 8.31 -1.60
C TYR A 114 -7.38 7.03 -1.15
N VAL A 115 -7.89 6.41 -0.09
CA VAL A 115 -7.36 5.17 0.48
C VAL A 115 -8.34 4.03 0.23
N PHE A 116 -7.92 3.06 -0.56
CA PHE A 116 -8.65 1.81 -0.78
C PHE A 116 -8.32 0.78 0.30
N ASN A 117 -9.35 0.28 0.97
CA ASN A 117 -9.24 -0.95 1.73
C ASN A 117 -9.30 -2.13 0.75
N SER A 118 -8.18 -2.78 0.48
CA SER A 118 -8.13 -3.87 -0.50
C SER A 118 -9.07 -5.03 -0.18
N ARG A 119 -9.40 -5.23 1.10
CA ARG A 119 -10.06 -6.44 1.61
C ARG A 119 -9.32 -7.73 1.21
N SER A 120 -8.06 -7.59 0.86
CA SER A 120 -7.17 -8.60 0.31
C SER A 120 -5.78 -8.49 0.92
N ALA A 121 -4.81 -9.17 0.33
CA ALA A 121 -3.40 -9.12 0.66
C ALA A 121 -2.56 -9.46 -0.57
N SER A 122 -1.26 -9.12 -0.55
CA SER A 122 -0.27 -9.51 -1.55
C SER A 122 -0.71 -9.11 -2.96
N ILE A 123 -0.74 -10.06 -3.91
CA ILE A 123 -1.09 -9.80 -5.31
C ILE A 123 -2.47 -9.13 -5.48
N GLY A 124 -3.39 -9.30 -4.54
CA GLY A 124 -4.69 -8.64 -4.59
C GLY A 124 -4.58 -7.12 -4.52
N GLU A 125 -3.64 -6.59 -3.73
CA GLU A 125 -3.36 -5.15 -3.66
C GLU A 125 -2.75 -4.64 -4.97
N THR A 126 -1.81 -5.41 -5.53
CA THR A 126 -1.19 -5.11 -6.82
C THR A 126 -2.22 -5.03 -7.95
N LEU A 127 -3.16 -6.00 -8.01
CA LEU A 127 -4.24 -5.99 -9.01
C LEU A 127 -5.15 -4.77 -8.88
N ILE A 128 -5.42 -4.31 -7.67
CA ILE A 128 -6.19 -3.08 -7.42
C ILE A 128 -5.40 -1.86 -7.93
N GLY A 129 -4.11 -1.77 -7.60
CA GLY A 129 -3.26 -0.70 -8.12
C GLY A 129 -3.19 -0.65 -9.65
N MET A 130 -3.06 -1.81 -10.30
CA MET A 130 -3.12 -1.91 -11.77
C MET A 130 -4.48 -1.49 -12.33
N LYS A 131 -5.58 -1.79 -11.61
CA LYS A 131 -6.93 -1.34 -12.02
C LYS A 131 -7.07 0.17 -11.90
N VAL A 132 -6.50 0.79 -10.87
CA VAL A 132 -6.45 2.26 -10.76
C VAL A 132 -5.69 2.86 -11.95
N GLN A 133 -4.51 2.32 -12.28
CA GLN A 133 -3.72 2.76 -13.43
C GLN A 133 -4.52 2.67 -14.73
N GLU A 134 -5.13 1.51 -14.99
CA GLU A 134 -5.98 1.31 -16.19
C GLU A 134 -7.06 2.38 -16.31
N LEU A 135 -7.74 2.71 -15.20
CA LEU A 135 -8.83 3.69 -15.20
C LEU A 135 -8.30 5.12 -15.36
N GLU A 136 -7.21 5.51 -14.70
CA GLU A 136 -6.56 6.82 -14.90
C GLU A 136 -6.12 7.03 -16.36
N GLU A 137 -5.55 6.01 -16.98
CA GLU A 137 -5.09 6.07 -18.37
C GLU A 137 -6.25 6.22 -19.39
N THR A 138 -7.48 5.91 -19.00
CA THR A 138 -8.67 6.21 -19.83
C THR A 138 -9.12 7.66 -19.75
N GLY A 139 -8.53 8.46 -18.84
CA GLY A 139 -8.87 9.88 -18.66
C GLY A 139 -10.15 10.12 -17.86
N LEU A 140 -10.57 9.17 -17.03
CA LEU A 140 -11.68 9.34 -16.10
C LEU A 140 -11.37 10.37 -15.02
N SER A 141 -12.39 10.98 -14.45
CA SER A 141 -12.24 11.84 -13.27
C SER A 141 -11.82 11.01 -12.05
N PHE A 142 -11.13 11.67 -11.09
CA PHE A 142 -10.73 11.04 -9.83
C PHE A 142 -11.87 10.28 -9.15
N ASP A 143 -13.04 10.90 -9.06
CA ASP A 143 -14.20 10.31 -8.38
C ASP A 143 -14.74 9.07 -9.12
N GLU A 144 -14.65 9.05 -10.44
CA GLU A 144 -15.03 7.89 -11.25
C GLU A 144 -14.01 6.76 -11.14
N VAL A 145 -12.71 7.07 -11.10
CA VAL A 145 -11.65 6.08 -10.83
C VAL A 145 -11.88 5.45 -9.46
N VAL A 146 -12.12 6.25 -8.41
CA VAL A 146 -12.42 5.75 -7.07
C VAL A 146 -13.64 4.83 -7.09
N LYS A 147 -14.74 5.29 -7.67
CA LYS A 147 -15.99 4.51 -7.71
C LYS A 147 -15.81 3.16 -8.41
N GLN A 148 -15.22 3.15 -9.62
CA GLN A 148 -15.05 1.93 -10.39
C GLN A 148 -14.03 0.97 -9.74
N THR A 149 -13.02 1.50 -9.06
CA THR A 149 -12.07 0.69 -8.29
C THR A 149 -12.75 0.05 -7.08
N GLU A 150 -13.62 0.77 -6.36
CA GLU A 150 -14.41 0.18 -5.25
C GLU A 150 -15.36 -0.93 -5.74
N GLU A 151 -15.99 -0.74 -6.91
CA GLU A 151 -16.82 -1.79 -7.54
C GLU A 151 -15.96 -3.02 -7.91
N TYR A 152 -14.75 -2.81 -8.42
CA TYR A 152 -13.80 -3.88 -8.70
C TYR A 152 -13.41 -4.64 -7.43
N ILE A 153 -13.02 -3.92 -6.36
CA ILE A 153 -12.70 -4.52 -5.05
C ILE A 153 -13.88 -5.34 -4.51
N ALA A 154 -15.11 -4.84 -4.64
CA ALA A 154 -16.30 -5.54 -4.18
C ALA A 154 -16.56 -6.84 -4.94
N SER A 155 -16.08 -6.97 -6.18
CA SER A 155 -16.18 -8.19 -7.00
C SER A 155 -15.05 -9.19 -6.79
N MET A 156 -13.95 -8.79 -6.14
CA MET A 156 -12.78 -9.63 -5.90
C MET A 156 -13.05 -10.70 -4.84
N ASN A 157 -12.42 -11.86 -5.01
CA ASN A 157 -12.36 -12.91 -4.00
C ASN A 157 -10.90 -13.28 -3.75
N THR A 158 -10.50 -13.34 -2.50
CA THR A 158 -9.14 -13.73 -2.09
C THR A 158 -9.16 -15.09 -1.45
N PHE A 159 -8.31 -15.98 -1.94
CA PHE A 159 -8.16 -17.34 -1.42
C PHE A 159 -6.74 -17.53 -0.91
N PHE A 160 -6.60 -18.06 0.28
CA PHE A 160 -5.33 -18.49 0.85
C PHE A 160 -5.25 -20.02 0.81
N VAL A 161 -4.14 -20.54 0.32
CA VAL A 161 -3.82 -21.96 0.38
C VAL A 161 -2.70 -22.12 1.40
N LEU A 162 -2.98 -22.83 2.48
CA LEU A 162 -2.03 -23.10 3.57
C LEU A 162 -1.68 -24.60 3.54
N GLU A 163 -0.39 -24.91 3.81
CA GLU A 163 0.09 -26.29 3.99
C GLU A 163 -0.17 -26.77 5.42
#